data_b64b955ca4950e56d5eb8330da8c5e0d
#
_entry.id   b64b955ca4950e56d5eb8330da8c5e0d
#
_cell.length_a   1.000
_cell.length_b   1.000
_cell.length_c   1.000
_cell.angle_alpha   90.00
_cell.angle_beta   90.00
_cell.angle_gamma   90.00
#
_symmetry.space_group_name_H-M   'P 1'
#
loop_
_entity.id
_entity.type
_entity.pdbx_description
1 polymer ?
#
loop_
_entity_poly.entity_id
_entity_poly.type
_entity_poly.pdbx_seq_one_letter_code
_entity_poly.pdbx_strand_id
1 'polypeptide(L)'
;MNDIQPIALPGIDPRRPLVIAGPCSAETEEQVIETARALAAEGVRIYRAGLWKPRTKPGGFEGVGAAGIPWLQRVKRETGMYTATEVATREHVDMALRGGVDLLWIGARTAANPFAMQ
;
A
#
# COMPACT_ATOMS: atom_id res chain seq x y z
N MET A 1 -20.60 12.65 11.95
CA MET A 1 -19.21 12.87 11.66
C MET A 1 -19.03 13.54 10.33
N ASN A 2 -18.81 14.80 10.42
CA ASN A 2 -18.77 15.59 9.21
C ASN A 2 -17.37 16.02 8.82
N ASP A 3 -16.38 15.46 9.50
CA ASP A 3 -15.02 15.92 9.37
C ASP A 3 -14.16 15.06 8.45
N ILE A 4 -14.80 14.11 7.76
CA ILE A 4 -14.07 13.29 6.79
C ILE A 4 -13.79 14.13 5.55
N GLN A 5 -12.53 14.39 5.33
CA GLN A 5 -12.09 15.17 4.18
C GLN A 5 -11.67 14.21 3.07
N PRO A 6 -11.94 14.55 1.81
CA PRO A 6 -11.39 13.79 0.70
C PRO A 6 -9.86 13.80 0.76
N ILE A 7 -9.24 12.72 0.35
CA ILE A 7 -7.78 12.67 0.25
C ILE A 7 -7.36 13.65 -0.84
N ALA A 8 -6.53 14.62 -0.47
CA ALA A 8 -6.02 15.60 -1.40
C ALA A 8 -4.56 15.28 -1.72
N LEU A 9 -4.32 14.85 -2.95
CA LEU A 9 -2.98 14.51 -3.42
C LEU A 9 -2.64 15.39 -4.61
N PRO A 10 -1.50 16.10 -4.58
CA PRO A 10 -1.10 16.93 -5.71
C PRO A 10 -1.05 16.14 -7.01
N GLY A 11 -1.56 16.74 -8.08
CA GLY A 11 -1.58 16.10 -9.38
C GLY A 11 -2.74 15.17 -9.65
N ILE A 12 -3.64 14.99 -8.67
CA ILE A 12 -4.83 14.15 -8.82
C ILE A 12 -6.07 15.02 -8.76
N ASP A 13 -6.93 14.90 -9.78
CA ASP A 13 -8.16 15.69 -9.83
C ASP A 13 -9.18 15.08 -8.85
N PRO A 14 -9.59 15.83 -7.80
CA PRO A 14 -10.53 15.31 -6.81
C PRO A 14 -11.94 15.07 -7.35
N ARG A 15 -12.23 15.56 -8.55
CA ARG A 15 -13.56 15.38 -9.17
C ARG A 15 -13.68 14.07 -9.92
N ARG A 16 -12.60 13.34 -10.09
CA ARG A 16 -12.58 12.05 -10.79
C ARG A 16 -12.45 10.91 -9.80
N PRO A 17 -12.94 9.71 -10.14
CA PRO A 17 -12.72 8.55 -9.28
C PRO A 17 -11.22 8.33 -9.03
N LEU A 18 -10.91 8.04 -7.78
CA LEU A 18 -9.55 7.74 -7.38
C LEU A 18 -9.24 6.29 -7.71
N VAL A 19 -8.23 6.05 -8.55
CA VAL A 19 -7.82 4.70 -8.92
C VAL A 19 -6.55 4.34 -8.17
N ILE A 20 -6.64 3.26 -7.38
CA ILE A 20 -5.50 2.69 -6.67
C ILE A 20 -5.33 1.28 -7.21
N ALA A 21 -4.21 1.00 -7.82
CA ALA A 21 -3.98 -0.27 -8.49
C ALA A 21 -2.63 -0.86 -8.12
N GLY A 22 -2.53 -2.18 -8.19
CA GLY A 22 -1.32 -2.92 -7.90
C GLY A 22 -1.64 -4.30 -7.35
N PRO A 23 -0.62 -5.13 -7.10
CA PRO A 23 -0.83 -6.48 -6.63
C PRO A 23 -1.37 -6.51 -5.19
N CYS A 24 -2.18 -7.52 -4.88
CA CYS A 24 -2.63 -7.72 -3.50
C CYS A 24 -1.47 -7.99 -2.56
N SER A 25 -0.42 -8.63 -3.07
CA SER A 25 0.74 -8.99 -2.28
C SER A 25 2.00 -8.71 -3.08
N ALA A 26 2.93 -7.97 -2.48
CA ALA A 26 4.28 -7.82 -3.02
C ALA A 26 5.03 -9.12 -2.73
N GLU A 27 5.58 -9.74 -3.77
CA GLU A 27 6.26 -11.02 -3.63
C GLU A 27 7.75 -10.91 -3.93
N THR A 28 8.10 -10.18 -4.99
CA THR A 28 9.49 -9.93 -5.35
C THR A 28 9.66 -8.48 -5.77
N GLU A 29 10.88 -7.98 -5.70
CA GLU A 29 11.16 -6.63 -6.15
C GLU A 29 10.86 -6.49 -7.65
N GLU A 30 11.23 -7.48 -8.45
CA GLU A 30 11.00 -7.48 -9.88
C GLU A 30 9.51 -7.37 -10.21
N GLN A 31 8.67 -8.18 -9.55
CA GLN A 31 7.22 -8.12 -9.72
C GLN A 31 6.70 -6.72 -9.40
N VAL A 32 7.11 -6.16 -8.28
CA VAL A 32 6.66 -4.86 -7.82
C VAL A 32 7.03 -3.77 -8.83
N ILE A 33 8.27 -3.76 -9.28
CA ILE A 33 8.75 -2.70 -10.18
C ILE A 33 8.14 -2.82 -11.58
N GLU A 34 8.06 -4.03 -12.12
CA GLU A 34 7.49 -4.23 -13.45
C GLU A 34 6.01 -3.88 -13.49
N THR A 35 5.26 -4.29 -12.48
CA THR A 35 3.84 -3.96 -12.37
C THR A 35 3.66 -2.44 -12.24
N ALA A 36 4.50 -1.80 -11.44
CA ALA A 36 4.43 -0.35 -11.26
C ALA A 36 4.67 0.39 -12.55
N ARG A 37 5.67 -0.03 -13.32
CA ARG A 37 5.98 0.60 -14.60
C ARG A 37 4.82 0.49 -15.59
N ALA A 38 4.20 -0.70 -15.66
CA ALA A 38 3.07 -0.93 -16.54
C ALA A 38 1.89 -0.05 -16.15
N LEU A 39 1.58 0.04 -14.86
CA LEU A 39 0.47 0.86 -14.39
C LEU A 39 0.74 2.36 -14.58
N ALA A 40 1.96 2.80 -14.37
CA ALA A 40 2.33 4.19 -14.61
C ALA A 40 2.15 4.56 -16.08
N ALA A 41 2.48 3.64 -17.00
CA ALA A 41 2.28 3.85 -18.43
C ALA A 41 0.80 4.00 -18.79
N GLU A 42 -0.08 3.37 -18.02
CA GLU A 42 -1.53 3.48 -18.21
C GLU A 42 -2.13 4.72 -17.52
N GLY A 43 -1.31 5.53 -16.88
CA GLY A 43 -1.78 6.75 -16.23
C GLY A 43 -2.22 6.59 -14.78
N VAL A 44 -1.99 5.44 -14.18
CA VAL A 44 -2.29 5.23 -12.76
C VAL A 44 -1.35 6.09 -11.92
N ARG A 45 -1.90 6.78 -10.91
CA ARG A 45 -1.13 7.70 -10.08
C ARG A 45 -0.87 7.17 -8.68
N ILE A 46 -1.60 6.18 -8.24
CA ILE A 46 -1.43 5.57 -6.91
C ILE A 46 -1.24 4.08 -7.08
N TYR A 47 -0.07 3.61 -6.61
CA TYR A 47 0.31 2.21 -6.68
C TYR A 47 0.16 1.57 -5.30
N ARG A 48 -0.49 0.42 -5.24
CA ARG A 48 -0.58 -0.33 -3.99
C ARG A 48 0.17 -1.64 -4.11
N ALA A 49 0.76 -2.08 -3.00
CA ALA A 49 1.30 -3.43 -2.88
C ALA A 49 1.22 -3.85 -1.42
N GLY A 50 0.60 -4.98 -1.14
CA GLY A 50 0.50 -5.47 0.23
C GLY A 50 1.83 -6.03 0.70
N LEU A 51 2.38 -5.47 1.78
CA LEU A 51 3.63 -5.93 2.38
C LEU A 51 3.39 -6.93 3.50
N TRP A 52 2.34 -6.73 4.26
CA TRP A 52 1.98 -7.60 5.38
C TRP A 52 0.62 -8.21 5.11
N LYS A 53 0.51 -9.53 5.25
CA LYS A 53 -0.75 -10.25 5.04
C LYS A 53 -1.13 -10.98 6.31
N PRO A 54 -2.35 -10.77 6.85
CA PRO A 54 -2.81 -11.57 7.97
C PRO A 54 -2.87 -13.04 7.56
N ARG A 55 -2.30 -13.92 8.39
CA ARG A 55 -2.37 -15.36 8.12
C ARG A 55 -3.74 -15.89 8.47
N THR A 56 -4.27 -16.74 7.60
CA THR A 56 -5.49 -17.49 7.90
C THR A 56 -5.19 -18.87 8.43
N LYS A 57 -3.96 -19.35 8.21
CA LYS A 57 -3.50 -20.66 8.66
C LYS A 57 -2.06 -20.56 9.13
N PRO A 58 -1.65 -21.34 10.13
CA PRO A 58 -0.23 -21.40 10.49
C PRO A 58 0.62 -21.80 9.29
N GLY A 59 1.76 -21.15 9.12
CA GLY A 59 2.65 -21.44 8.00
C GLY A 59 2.27 -20.80 6.68
N GLY A 60 1.16 -20.05 6.60
CA GLY A 60 0.79 -19.33 5.39
C GLY A 60 1.71 -18.14 5.11
N PHE A 61 1.71 -17.67 3.85
CA PHE A 61 2.51 -16.53 3.45
C PHE A 61 2.01 -15.27 4.15
N GLU A 62 2.90 -14.58 4.86
CA GLU A 62 2.57 -13.39 5.63
C GLU A 62 2.92 -12.08 4.92
N GLY A 63 3.41 -12.16 3.69
CA GLY A 63 3.92 -11.02 2.97
C GLY A 63 5.42 -10.87 3.17
N VAL A 64 6.01 -9.96 2.41
CA VAL A 64 7.46 -9.72 2.49
C VAL A 64 7.84 -8.82 3.65
N GLY A 65 6.86 -8.15 4.25
CA GLY A 65 7.10 -7.31 5.41
C GLY A 65 7.95 -6.09 5.08
N ALA A 66 8.77 -5.70 6.05
CA ALA A 66 9.61 -4.51 5.93
C ALA A 66 10.57 -4.56 4.75
N ALA A 67 10.92 -5.76 4.26
CA ALA A 67 11.79 -5.89 3.10
C ALA A 67 11.19 -5.26 1.84
N GLY A 68 9.88 -5.10 1.77
CA GLY A 68 9.22 -4.47 0.64
C GLY A 68 9.22 -2.94 0.67
N ILE A 69 9.57 -2.33 1.79
CA ILE A 69 9.60 -0.87 1.90
C ILE A 69 10.56 -0.24 0.87
N PRO A 70 11.80 -0.71 0.74
CA PRO A 70 12.69 -0.16 -0.29
C PRO A 70 12.14 -0.32 -1.71
N TRP A 71 11.36 -1.36 -1.96
CA TRP A 71 10.75 -1.56 -3.28
C TRP A 71 9.73 -0.47 -3.59
N LEU A 72 8.90 -0.11 -2.61
CA LEU A 72 7.95 0.98 -2.78
C LEU A 72 8.66 2.33 -2.92
N GLN A 73 9.75 2.53 -2.23
CA GLN A 73 10.58 3.73 -2.39
C GLN A 73 11.12 3.82 -3.82
N ARG A 74 11.54 2.69 -4.38
CA ARG A 74 12.00 2.62 -5.76
C ARG A 74 10.88 2.95 -6.74
N VAL A 75 9.67 2.45 -6.49
CA VAL A 75 8.51 2.77 -7.31
C VAL A 75 8.30 4.28 -7.37
N LYS A 76 8.36 4.97 -6.24
CA LYS A 76 8.21 6.41 -6.19
C LYS A 76 9.28 7.12 -7.02
N ARG A 77 10.55 6.68 -6.87
CA ARG A 77 11.65 7.31 -7.60
C ARG A 77 11.53 7.12 -9.11
N GLU A 78 11.12 5.93 -9.54
CA GLU A 78 11.11 5.61 -10.97
C GLU A 78 9.84 6.06 -11.69
N THR A 79 8.70 6.08 -11.00
CA THR A 79 7.42 6.36 -11.66
C THR A 79 6.78 7.66 -11.23
N GLY A 80 7.16 8.19 -10.08
CA GLY A 80 6.49 9.36 -9.51
C GLY A 80 5.12 9.08 -8.93
N MET A 81 4.68 7.81 -8.89
CA MET A 81 3.40 7.45 -8.30
C MET A 81 3.44 7.59 -6.79
N TYR A 82 2.28 7.88 -6.19
CA TYR A 82 2.08 7.72 -4.76
C TYR A 82 2.03 6.22 -4.44
N THR A 83 2.41 5.85 -3.23
CA THR A 83 2.43 4.45 -2.81
C THR A 83 1.46 4.21 -1.67
N ALA A 84 0.91 2.99 -1.62
CA ALA A 84 -0.05 2.58 -0.62
C ALA A 84 0.22 1.15 -0.19
N THR A 85 -0.05 0.85 1.07
CA THR A 85 0.07 -0.52 1.57
C THR A 85 -0.96 -0.78 2.67
N GLU A 86 -1.25 -2.06 2.89
CA GLU A 86 -2.13 -2.50 3.96
C GLU A 86 -1.33 -2.62 5.25
N VAL A 87 -1.93 -2.21 6.36
CA VAL A 87 -1.32 -2.32 7.68
C VAL A 87 -2.25 -3.06 8.62
N ALA A 88 -1.68 -3.77 9.59
CA ALA A 88 -2.44 -4.52 10.58
C ALA A 88 -2.09 -4.11 12.02
N THR A 89 -0.90 -3.58 12.24
CA THR A 89 -0.42 -3.24 13.58
C THR A 89 0.17 -1.84 13.60
N ARG A 90 0.34 -1.29 14.80
CA ARG A 90 1.01 -0.01 14.97
C ARG A 90 2.44 -0.06 14.42
N GLU A 91 3.11 -1.19 14.61
CA GLU A 91 4.46 -1.37 14.10
C GLU A 91 4.50 -1.27 12.58
N HIS A 92 3.51 -1.85 11.89
CA HIS A 92 3.38 -1.71 10.43
C HIS A 92 3.22 -0.25 10.03
N VAL A 93 2.36 0.48 10.76
CA VAL A 93 2.14 1.90 10.49
C VAL A 93 3.44 2.68 10.63
N ASP A 94 4.17 2.45 11.73
CA ASP A 94 5.44 3.16 11.95
C ASP A 94 6.44 2.88 10.84
N MET A 95 6.61 1.63 10.47
CA MET A 95 7.55 1.26 9.40
C MET A 95 7.16 1.86 8.06
N ALA A 96 5.87 1.83 7.73
CA ALA A 96 5.40 2.38 6.46
C ALA A 96 5.59 3.89 6.42
N LEU A 97 5.26 4.60 7.49
CA LEU A 97 5.43 6.05 7.54
C LEU A 97 6.90 6.46 7.45
N ARG A 98 7.78 5.76 8.15
CA ARG A 98 9.22 6.02 8.07
C ARG A 98 9.75 5.75 6.68
N GLY A 99 9.17 4.78 5.99
CA GLY A 99 9.56 4.43 4.63
C GLY A 99 8.97 5.35 3.56
N GLY A 100 8.16 6.33 3.94
CA GLY A 100 7.59 7.29 2.99
C GLY A 100 6.40 6.76 2.20
N VAL A 101 5.71 5.74 2.70
CA VAL A 101 4.47 5.27 2.08
C VAL A 101 3.40 6.35 2.28
N ASP A 102 2.69 6.70 1.21
CA ASP A 102 1.77 7.84 1.22
C ASP A 102 0.40 7.52 1.78
N LEU A 103 -0.09 6.31 1.55
CA LEU A 103 -1.44 5.90 1.94
C LEU A 103 -1.39 4.55 2.66
N LEU A 104 -2.21 4.43 3.69
CA LEU A 104 -2.32 3.19 4.46
C LEU A 104 -3.78 2.80 4.55
N TRP A 105 -4.07 1.50 4.51
CA TRP A 105 -5.42 1.02 4.77
C TRP A 105 -5.39 -0.19 5.67
N ILE A 106 -6.52 -0.43 6.34
CA ILE A 106 -6.71 -1.60 7.19
C ILE A 106 -7.56 -2.59 6.42
N GLY A 107 -7.04 -3.79 6.21
CA GLY A 107 -7.77 -4.83 5.50
C GLY A 107 -8.98 -5.31 6.29
N ALA A 108 -9.97 -5.89 5.60
CA ALA A 108 -11.21 -6.35 6.22
C ALA A 108 -10.97 -7.36 7.33
N ARG A 109 -10.01 -8.28 7.15
CA ARG A 109 -9.68 -9.27 8.18
C ARG A 109 -9.08 -8.63 9.42
N THR A 110 -8.22 -7.63 9.23
CA THR A 110 -7.60 -6.90 10.32
C THR A 110 -8.64 -6.10 11.09
N ALA A 111 -9.55 -5.44 10.39
CA ALA A 111 -10.60 -4.65 11.01
C ALA A 111 -11.53 -5.51 11.87
N ALA A 112 -11.70 -6.79 11.53
CA ALA A 112 -12.53 -7.72 12.28
C ALA A 112 -11.78 -8.37 13.44
N ASN A 113 -10.48 -8.14 13.60
CA ASN A 113 -9.63 -8.75 14.61
C ASN A 113 -9.43 -7.77 15.76
N PRO A 114 -10.02 -8.02 16.95
CA PRO A 114 -9.92 -7.06 18.06
C PRO A 114 -8.49 -6.87 18.56
N PHE A 115 -7.62 -7.85 18.39
CA PHE A 115 -6.23 -7.71 18.82
C PHE A 115 -5.43 -6.83 17.88
N ALA A 116 -5.72 -6.87 16.60
CA ALA A 116 -5.01 -6.06 15.62
C ALA A 116 -5.41 -4.58 15.71
N MET A 117 -6.62 -4.29 16.14
CA MET A 117 -7.14 -2.92 16.20
C MET A 117 -6.72 -2.15 17.46
N GLN A 118 -6.06 -2.81 18.39
CA GLN A 118 -5.64 -2.15 19.65
C GLN A 118 -4.41 -1.25 19.47
#